data_71f13e715c1366ab5d33777f1ea6b3b6
#
_entry.id   71f13e715c1366ab5d33777f1ea6b3b6
#
_cell.length_a   1.000
_cell.length_b   1.000
_cell.length_c   1.000
_cell.angle_alpha   90.00
_cell.angle_beta   90.00
_cell.angle_gamma   90.00
#
_symmetry.space_group_name_H-M   'P 1'
#
loop_
_entity.id
_entity.type
_entity.pdbx_description
1 polymer ?
#
loop_
_entity_poly.entity_id
_entity_poly.type
_entity_poly.pdbx_seq_one_letter_code
_entity_poly.pdbx_strand_id
1 'polypeptide(L)'
;LDTVCFVLNRIKPRYTASGRGMAHFLQIDQSEKNQLLADISTLAFDGMKTVLGTKRSHTSSEQVLPSGHVFNFPTITGRILDGQTFSPISDLPVALYLEEALVAQMNHLWDNPYTISQKTPGTYTFWPFPVLASELGEKRIFNFYIHADREGYDPIHYHFKLGLVSDLSVKRELDAESCHNLPDLYLFSRA
;
A
#
# COMPACT_ATOMS: atom_id res chain seq x y z
N LEU A 1 -7.71 -0.84 -12.82
CA LEU A 1 -7.59 0.56 -12.39
C LEU A 1 -6.92 1.42 -13.47
N ASP A 2 -5.78 1.00 -14.02
CA ASP A 2 -4.98 1.78 -14.99
C ASP A 2 -5.77 2.15 -16.26
N THR A 3 -6.57 1.24 -16.80
CA THR A 3 -7.45 1.51 -17.94
C THR A 3 -8.49 2.57 -17.62
N VAL A 4 -9.06 2.54 -16.42
CA VAL A 4 -10.03 3.56 -15.96
C VAL A 4 -9.35 4.92 -15.87
N CYS A 5 -8.16 5.00 -15.27
CA CYS A 5 -7.36 6.23 -15.20
C CYS A 5 -7.00 6.75 -16.60
N PHE A 6 -6.65 5.85 -17.52
CA PHE A 6 -6.36 6.21 -18.91
C PHE A 6 -7.57 6.88 -19.60
N VAL A 7 -8.76 6.33 -19.41
CA VAL A 7 -10.01 6.86 -19.97
C VAL A 7 -10.37 8.19 -19.33
N LEU A 8 -10.38 8.25 -17.97
CA LEU A 8 -10.75 9.46 -17.23
C LEU A 8 -9.86 10.67 -17.55
N ASN A 9 -8.58 10.45 -17.81
CA ASN A 9 -7.63 11.51 -18.18
C ASN A 9 -7.82 12.04 -19.61
N ARG A 10 -8.61 11.36 -20.45
CA ARG A 10 -8.85 11.74 -21.86
C ARG A 10 -10.26 12.19 -22.16
N ILE A 11 -11.20 11.88 -21.28
CA ILE A 11 -12.58 12.34 -21.38
C ILE A 11 -12.68 13.75 -20.79
N LYS A 12 -13.41 14.63 -21.50
CA LYS A 12 -13.71 15.95 -20.97
C LYS A 12 -14.55 15.83 -19.69
N PRO A 13 -14.08 16.37 -18.56
CA PRO A 13 -14.80 16.26 -17.30
C PRO A 13 -16.17 16.96 -17.38
N ARG A 14 -17.20 16.26 -16.90
CA ARG A 14 -18.58 16.78 -16.82
C ARG A 14 -19.01 16.75 -15.36
N TYR A 15 -18.79 17.86 -14.66
CA TYR A 15 -19.22 17.99 -13.28
C TYR A 15 -20.58 18.69 -13.21
N THR A 16 -21.53 18.11 -12.50
CA THR A 16 -22.82 18.72 -12.19
C THR A 16 -22.89 18.99 -10.70
N ALA A 17 -22.80 20.27 -10.32
CA ALA A 17 -22.83 20.71 -8.93
C ALA A 17 -24.21 21.23 -8.49
N SER A 18 -25.22 21.19 -9.36
CA SER A 18 -26.55 21.74 -9.05
C SER A 18 -27.67 20.93 -9.70
N GLY A 19 -28.88 21.04 -9.15
CA GLY A 19 -30.07 20.40 -9.71
C GLY A 19 -30.38 20.85 -11.13
N ARG A 20 -30.08 22.12 -11.49
CA ARG A 20 -30.23 22.64 -12.86
C ARG A 20 -29.23 21.98 -13.81
N GLY A 21 -27.98 21.76 -13.38
CA GLY A 21 -26.97 21.05 -14.16
C GLY A 21 -27.34 19.59 -14.39
N MET A 22 -27.93 18.94 -13.40
CA MET A 22 -28.45 17.57 -13.54
C MET A 22 -29.62 17.52 -14.53
N ALA A 23 -30.58 18.47 -14.46
CA ALA A 23 -31.69 18.56 -15.41
C ALA A 23 -31.19 18.77 -16.84
N HIS A 24 -30.19 19.63 -17.05
CA HIS A 24 -29.58 19.83 -18.34
C HIS A 24 -28.87 18.57 -18.85
N PHE A 25 -28.16 17.84 -17.99
CA PHE A 25 -27.53 16.57 -18.35
C PHE A 25 -28.55 15.51 -18.78
N LEU A 26 -29.71 15.45 -18.12
CA LEU A 26 -30.79 14.53 -18.48
C LEU A 26 -31.47 14.90 -19.83
N GLN A 27 -31.42 16.16 -20.21
CA GLN A 27 -31.98 16.67 -21.49
C GLN A 27 -31.04 16.56 -22.70
N ILE A 28 -29.79 16.09 -22.49
CA ILE A 28 -28.85 15.82 -23.57
C ILE A 28 -29.48 14.84 -24.56
N ASP A 29 -29.42 15.16 -25.85
CA ASP A 29 -29.95 14.34 -26.91
C ASP A 29 -29.41 12.91 -26.89
N GLN A 30 -30.25 11.93 -27.23
CA GLN A 30 -29.88 10.51 -27.22
C GLN A 30 -28.70 10.22 -28.16
N SER A 31 -28.57 10.94 -29.26
CA SER A 31 -27.46 10.84 -30.20
C SER A 31 -26.13 11.23 -29.52
N GLU A 32 -26.11 12.35 -28.77
CA GLU A 32 -24.93 12.80 -28.05
C GLU A 32 -24.53 11.81 -26.93
N LYS A 33 -25.51 11.19 -26.23
CA LYS A 33 -25.25 10.13 -25.25
C LYS A 33 -24.64 8.90 -25.89
N ASN A 34 -25.16 8.48 -27.03
CA ASN A 34 -24.64 7.33 -27.77
C ASN A 34 -23.21 7.59 -28.28
N GLN A 35 -22.94 8.80 -28.78
CA GLN A 35 -21.59 9.19 -29.18
C GLN A 35 -20.63 9.15 -28.02
N LEU A 36 -21.01 9.70 -26.86
CA LEU A 36 -20.18 9.65 -25.66
C LEU A 36 -19.87 8.21 -25.21
N LEU A 37 -20.86 7.31 -25.28
CA LEU A 37 -20.64 5.89 -24.94
C LEU A 37 -19.69 5.23 -25.93
N ALA A 38 -19.79 5.55 -27.24
CA ALA A 38 -18.87 5.05 -28.26
C ALA A 38 -17.45 5.54 -28.03
N ASP A 39 -17.28 6.84 -27.70
CA ASP A 39 -15.99 7.44 -27.39
C ASP A 39 -15.35 6.79 -26.15
N ILE A 40 -16.13 6.59 -25.08
CA ILE A 40 -15.69 5.90 -23.85
C ILE A 40 -15.24 4.47 -24.16
N SER A 41 -16.02 3.75 -24.95
CA SER A 41 -15.71 2.35 -25.34
C SER A 41 -14.41 2.29 -26.14
N THR A 42 -14.22 3.17 -27.10
CA THR A 42 -13.01 3.26 -27.93
C THR A 42 -11.78 3.55 -27.05
N LEU A 43 -11.89 4.54 -26.16
CA LEU A 43 -10.81 4.88 -25.24
C LEU A 43 -10.52 3.74 -24.24
N ALA A 44 -11.54 2.98 -23.83
CA ALA A 44 -11.34 1.83 -22.97
C ALA A 44 -10.56 0.71 -23.68
N PHE A 45 -10.86 0.43 -24.94
CA PHE A 45 -10.10 -0.53 -25.75
C PHE A 45 -8.66 -0.08 -25.98
N ASP A 46 -8.45 1.19 -26.31
CA ASP A 46 -7.10 1.74 -26.47
C ASP A 46 -6.31 1.72 -25.14
N GLY A 47 -6.99 2.04 -24.03
CA GLY A 47 -6.42 1.93 -22.71
C GLY A 47 -6.03 0.51 -22.36
N MET A 48 -6.87 -0.48 -22.65
CA MET A 48 -6.53 -1.89 -22.43
C MET A 48 -5.34 -2.31 -23.29
N LYS A 49 -5.31 -1.96 -24.58
CA LYS A 49 -4.15 -2.25 -25.45
C LYS A 49 -2.88 -1.62 -24.91
N THR A 50 -2.95 -0.35 -24.51
CA THR A 50 -1.80 0.37 -23.97
C THR A 50 -1.31 -0.26 -22.66
N VAL A 51 -2.21 -0.59 -21.74
CA VAL A 51 -1.87 -1.21 -20.45
C VAL A 51 -1.31 -2.63 -20.65
N LEU A 52 -1.90 -3.43 -21.55
CA LEU A 52 -1.41 -4.77 -21.87
C LEU A 52 -0.12 -4.75 -22.69
N GLY A 53 0.02 -3.77 -23.62
CA GLY A 53 1.21 -3.61 -24.45
C GLY A 53 2.38 -2.94 -23.75
N THR A 54 2.11 -2.14 -22.70
CA THR A 54 3.15 -1.65 -21.83
C THR A 54 3.61 -2.83 -20.97
N LYS A 55 4.59 -3.60 -21.49
CA LYS A 55 5.44 -4.40 -20.62
C LYS A 55 6.04 -3.39 -19.63
N ARG A 56 5.37 -3.18 -18.49
CA ARG A 56 6.10 -2.74 -17.32
C ARG A 56 7.21 -3.76 -17.23
N SER A 57 8.44 -3.31 -17.38
CA SER A 57 9.59 -4.16 -17.17
C SER A 57 9.57 -4.52 -15.66
N HIS A 58 8.72 -5.46 -15.33
CA HIS A 58 8.85 -6.27 -14.15
C HIS A 58 10.08 -7.18 -14.40
N THR A 59 11.22 -6.55 -14.67
CA THR A 59 12.51 -7.14 -14.43
C THR A 59 12.73 -7.11 -12.94
N SER A 60 11.95 -7.90 -12.28
CA SER A 60 12.14 -8.24 -10.90
C SER A 60 11.78 -9.72 -10.86
N SER A 61 12.65 -10.46 -10.28
CA SER A 61 12.34 -11.78 -9.78
C SER A 61 10.92 -11.73 -9.21
N GLU A 62 9.93 -12.24 -9.95
CA GLU A 62 8.62 -12.50 -9.35
C GLU A 62 8.94 -13.33 -8.12
N GLN A 63 8.72 -12.73 -6.95
CA GLN A 63 8.83 -13.47 -5.72
C GLN A 63 7.84 -14.61 -5.85
N VAL A 64 8.37 -15.82 -5.95
CA VAL A 64 7.53 -17.02 -6.06
C VAL A 64 6.71 -17.07 -4.78
N LEU A 65 5.42 -16.78 -4.93
CA LEU A 65 4.51 -16.83 -3.79
C LEU A 65 4.42 -18.26 -3.28
N PRO A 66 4.43 -18.46 -1.97
CA PRO A 66 4.28 -19.77 -1.39
C PRO A 66 2.96 -20.39 -1.81
N SER A 67 3.00 -21.66 -2.24
CA SER A 67 1.82 -22.46 -2.55
C SER A 67 1.46 -23.33 -1.36
N GLY A 68 0.19 -23.30 -0.95
CA GLY A 68 -0.30 -24.03 0.21
C GLY A 68 -0.84 -23.12 1.31
N HIS A 69 -0.92 -23.65 2.53
CA HIS A 69 -1.39 -22.87 3.68
C HIS A 69 -0.36 -21.85 4.09
N VAL A 70 -0.80 -20.63 4.40
CA VAL A 70 0.08 -19.49 4.68
C VAL A 70 -0.44 -18.64 5.82
N PHE A 71 0.47 -18.00 6.53
CA PHE A 71 0.14 -16.87 7.39
C PHE A 71 0.23 -15.58 6.58
N ASN A 72 -0.91 -14.94 6.36
CA ASN A 72 -0.98 -13.62 5.74
C ASN A 72 -0.82 -12.56 6.82
N PHE A 73 0.17 -11.72 6.68
CA PHE A 73 0.36 -10.61 7.62
C PHE A 73 -0.52 -9.43 7.24
N PRO A 74 -1.07 -8.69 8.23
CA PRO A 74 -1.71 -7.42 7.99
C PRO A 74 -0.68 -6.40 7.52
N THR A 75 -1.15 -5.32 6.91
CA THR A 75 -0.32 -4.13 6.70
C THR A 75 0.04 -3.53 8.05
N ILE A 76 1.31 -3.30 8.30
CA ILE A 76 1.83 -2.72 9.53
C ILE A 76 2.16 -1.26 9.26
N THR A 77 1.52 -0.35 9.99
CA THR A 77 1.74 1.09 9.84
C THR A 77 1.98 1.75 11.19
N GLY A 78 2.72 2.84 11.18
CA GLY A 78 2.98 3.61 12.38
C GLY A 78 3.55 4.98 12.08
N ARG A 79 3.83 5.74 13.13
CA ARG A 79 4.42 7.07 13.03
C ARG A 79 5.63 7.19 13.95
N ILE A 80 6.62 7.97 13.50
CA ILE A 80 7.77 8.39 14.30
C ILE A 80 7.77 9.91 14.39
N LEU A 81 7.78 10.40 15.60
CA LEU A 81 7.75 11.81 15.94
C LEU A 81 9.04 12.19 16.68
N ASP A 82 9.43 13.43 16.56
CA ASP A 82 10.47 14.01 17.39
C ASP A 82 10.02 14.07 18.87
N GLY A 83 10.81 13.52 19.77
CA GLY A 83 10.44 13.37 21.18
C GLY A 83 10.36 14.69 21.97
N GLN A 84 10.91 15.77 21.43
CA GLN A 84 10.87 17.09 22.08
C GLN A 84 9.77 17.98 21.50
N THR A 85 9.63 17.99 20.18
CA THR A 85 8.72 18.91 19.48
C THR A 85 7.41 18.26 19.07
N PHE A 86 7.29 16.93 19.13
CA PHE A 86 6.18 16.12 18.63
C PHE A 86 5.93 16.28 17.11
N SER A 87 6.88 16.86 16.41
CA SER A 87 6.79 17.03 14.96
C SER A 87 7.10 15.73 14.23
N PRO A 88 6.42 15.46 13.11
CA PRO A 88 6.73 14.26 12.29
C PRO A 88 8.13 14.36 11.69
N ILE A 89 8.88 13.25 11.76
CA ILE A 89 10.26 13.17 11.27
C ILE A 89 10.27 12.71 9.81
N SER A 90 11.16 13.30 9.00
CA SER A 90 11.44 12.88 7.63
C SER A 90 12.90 12.43 7.48
N ASP A 91 13.20 11.80 6.34
CA ASP A 91 14.54 11.34 5.97
C ASP A 91 15.14 10.37 7.01
N LEU A 92 14.29 9.48 7.54
CA LEU A 92 14.64 8.47 8.52
C LEU A 92 14.42 7.06 7.95
N PRO A 93 15.45 6.21 7.89
CA PRO A 93 15.27 4.81 7.56
C PRO A 93 14.63 4.06 8.75
N VAL A 94 13.57 3.31 8.44
CA VAL A 94 12.84 2.47 9.40
C VAL A 94 12.87 1.04 8.89
N ALA A 95 13.31 0.12 9.70
CA ALA A 95 13.39 -1.30 9.35
C ALA A 95 12.40 -2.14 10.17
N LEU A 96 11.74 -3.09 9.51
CA LEU A 96 10.90 -4.09 10.14
C LEU A 96 11.62 -5.44 10.14
N TYR A 97 11.70 -6.03 11.29
CA TYR A 97 12.28 -7.37 11.50
C TYR A 97 11.23 -8.34 12.02
N LEU A 98 11.33 -9.60 11.59
CA LEU A 98 10.66 -10.74 12.15
C LEU A 98 11.72 -11.60 12.84
N GLU A 99 11.66 -11.69 14.15
CA GLU A 99 12.72 -12.27 14.99
C GLU A 99 14.04 -11.53 14.72
N GLU A 100 15.03 -12.17 14.08
CA GLU A 100 16.32 -11.54 13.77
C GLU A 100 16.48 -11.21 12.28
N ALA A 101 15.49 -11.56 11.44
CA ALA A 101 15.56 -11.39 9.99
C ALA A 101 14.81 -10.15 9.50
N LEU A 102 15.43 -9.43 8.56
CA LEU A 102 14.76 -8.33 7.87
C LEU A 102 13.58 -8.87 7.05
N VAL A 103 12.40 -8.30 7.24
CA VAL A 103 11.17 -8.79 6.62
C VAL A 103 11.13 -8.45 5.14
N ALA A 104 10.97 -9.46 4.29
CA ALA A 104 10.66 -9.26 2.87
C ALA A 104 9.26 -8.65 2.72
N GLN A 105 9.10 -7.75 1.75
CA GLN A 105 7.83 -7.10 1.47
C GLN A 105 7.05 -7.89 0.40
N MET A 106 5.71 -7.86 0.47
CA MET A 106 4.83 -8.48 -0.51
C MET A 106 5.00 -7.85 -1.90
N ASN A 107 5.25 -6.55 -1.94
CA ASN A 107 5.60 -5.83 -3.15
C ASN A 107 7.12 -5.57 -3.16
N HIS A 108 7.80 -6.12 -4.15
CA HIS A 108 9.25 -5.94 -4.33
C HIS A 108 9.72 -4.49 -4.56
N LEU A 109 8.77 -3.58 -4.87
CA LEU A 109 9.05 -2.14 -4.98
C LEU A 109 8.99 -1.42 -3.63
N TRP A 110 8.61 -2.12 -2.58
CA TRP A 110 8.59 -1.57 -1.22
C TRP A 110 9.87 -1.99 -0.50
N ASP A 111 10.67 -1.01 -0.20
CA ASP A 111 11.95 -1.26 0.46
C ASP A 111 11.75 -1.57 1.94
N ASN A 112 12.59 -2.44 2.46
CA ASN A 112 12.84 -2.60 3.88
C ASN A 112 14.37 -2.63 4.07
N PRO A 113 14.99 -1.61 4.66
CA PRO A 113 14.40 -0.47 5.37
C PRO A 113 13.59 0.50 4.49
N TYR A 114 12.46 1.00 5.04
CA TYR A 114 11.63 2.04 4.44
C TYR A 114 12.16 3.42 4.86
N THR A 115 12.40 4.31 3.90
CA THR A 115 12.81 5.68 4.24
C THR A 115 11.58 6.59 4.29
N ILE A 116 11.29 7.14 5.47
CA ILE A 116 10.23 8.14 5.64
C ILE A 116 10.57 9.36 4.78
N SER A 117 9.70 9.70 3.85
CA SER A 117 9.90 10.82 2.92
C SER A 117 9.29 12.12 3.44
N GLN A 118 9.73 13.24 2.86
CA GLN A 118 9.13 14.56 3.14
C GLN A 118 7.67 14.68 2.64
N LYS A 119 7.22 13.76 1.77
CA LYS A 119 5.83 13.73 1.29
C LYS A 119 4.87 13.08 2.30
N THR A 120 5.38 12.18 3.13
CA THR A 120 4.64 11.45 4.16
C THR A 120 5.41 11.52 5.47
N PRO A 121 5.60 12.74 6.04
CA PRO A 121 6.47 12.91 7.19
C PRO A 121 5.96 12.12 8.40
N GLY A 122 6.87 11.49 9.07
CA GLY A 122 6.61 10.66 10.25
C GLY A 122 6.02 9.30 9.95
N THR A 123 5.40 9.05 8.81
CA THR A 123 4.63 7.83 8.56
C THR A 123 5.45 6.77 7.82
N TYR A 124 5.36 5.54 8.29
CA TYR A 124 5.92 4.36 7.62
C TYR A 124 4.86 3.27 7.49
N THR A 125 5.04 2.42 6.46
CA THR A 125 4.13 1.31 6.18
C THR A 125 4.91 0.12 5.64
N PHE A 126 4.60 -1.08 6.14
CA PHE A 126 5.14 -2.35 5.67
C PHE A 126 4.01 -3.30 5.30
N TRP A 127 4.23 -4.08 4.25
CA TRP A 127 3.36 -5.18 3.87
C TRP A 127 4.18 -6.46 3.80
N PRO A 128 4.31 -7.19 4.94
CA PRO A 128 5.18 -8.34 5.05
C PRO A 128 4.80 -9.47 4.10
N PHE A 129 5.83 -10.13 3.55
CA PHE A 129 5.66 -11.33 2.74
C PHE A 129 5.12 -12.47 3.59
N PRO A 130 4.14 -13.27 3.08
CA PRO A 130 3.52 -14.35 3.84
C PRO A 130 4.50 -15.48 4.17
N VAL A 131 4.26 -16.15 5.27
CA VAL A 131 5.06 -17.31 5.73
C VAL A 131 4.24 -18.59 5.57
N LEU A 132 4.89 -19.67 5.15
CA LEU A 132 4.25 -20.99 5.04
C LEU A 132 3.78 -21.50 6.40
N ALA A 133 2.59 -22.10 6.39
CA ALA A 133 2.01 -22.83 7.51
C ALA A 133 2.01 -24.33 7.22
N SER A 134 1.98 -25.14 8.26
CA SER A 134 1.93 -26.60 8.13
C SER A 134 0.54 -27.11 7.76
N GLU A 135 -0.50 -26.45 8.30
CA GLU A 135 -1.90 -26.81 8.07
C GLU A 135 -2.82 -25.59 8.10
N LEU A 136 -4.04 -25.77 7.60
CA LEU A 136 -5.08 -24.76 7.67
C LEU A 136 -5.56 -24.59 9.12
N GLY A 137 -5.71 -23.34 9.56
CA GLY A 137 -6.17 -23.02 10.91
C GLY A 137 -5.05 -23.11 11.96
N GLU A 138 -3.80 -23.34 11.57
CA GLU A 138 -2.66 -23.27 12.46
C GLU A 138 -2.57 -21.89 13.10
N LYS A 139 -2.40 -21.84 14.43
CA LYS A 139 -2.25 -20.59 15.19
C LYS A 139 -0.79 -20.39 15.55
N ARG A 140 -0.24 -19.24 15.21
CA ARG A 140 1.15 -18.89 15.52
C ARG A 140 1.28 -17.42 15.95
N ILE A 141 2.20 -17.19 16.89
CA ILE A 141 2.57 -15.85 17.34
C ILE A 141 3.90 -15.50 16.69
N PHE A 142 3.95 -14.35 16.03
CA PHE A 142 5.12 -13.80 15.37
C PHE A 142 5.65 -12.61 16.17
N ASN A 143 6.94 -12.59 16.45
CA ASN A 143 7.59 -11.51 17.18
C ASN A 143 8.27 -10.58 16.18
N PHE A 144 7.77 -9.36 16.11
CA PHE A 144 8.30 -8.31 15.25
C PHE A 144 9.00 -7.25 16.08
N TYR A 145 9.90 -6.52 15.43
CA TYR A 145 10.35 -5.24 15.98
C TYR A 145 10.62 -4.22 14.89
N ILE A 146 10.36 -2.96 15.23
CA ILE A 146 10.75 -1.79 14.45
C ILE A 146 12.10 -1.31 14.95
N HIS A 147 13.00 -1.07 14.01
CA HIS A 147 14.27 -0.42 14.25
C HIS A 147 14.38 0.86 13.43
N ALA A 148 14.74 1.96 14.07
CA ALA A 148 15.07 3.20 13.40
C ALA A 148 16.26 3.85 14.12
N ASP A 149 17.27 4.26 13.35
CA ASP A 149 18.47 4.91 13.86
C ASP A 149 18.78 6.15 13.05
N ARG A 150 19.21 7.20 13.73
CA ARG A 150 19.65 8.47 13.15
C ARG A 150 20.80 9.03 13.98
N GLU A 151 21.83 9.53 13.32
CA GLU A 151 22.95 10.17 13.98
C GLU A 151 22.47 11.31 14.90
N GLY A 152 22.99 11.34 16.14
CA GLY A 152 22.60 12.30 17.16
C GLY A 152 21.30 12.00 17.92
N TYR A 153 20.67 10.84 17.66
CA TYR A 153 19.46 10.40 18.35
C TYR A 153 19.66 9.02 19.00
N ASP A 154 18.81 8.72 19.99
CA ASP A 154 18.74 7.37 20.55
C ASP A 154 17.99 6.46 19.61
N PRO A 155 18.51 5.25 19.28
CA PRO A 155 17.86 4.36 18.35
C PRO A 155 16.54 3.83 18.91
N ILE A 156 15.56 3.69 18.04
CA ILE A 156 14.27 3.07 18.38
C ILE A 156 14.39 1.57 18.18
N HIS A 157 13.98 0.81 19.21
CA HIS A 157 13.76 -0.63 19.17
C HIS A 157 12.38 -0.93 19.77
N TYR A 158 11.37 -1.06 18.92
CA TYR A 158 10.00 -1.31 19.38
C TYR A 158 9.55 -2.72 19.03
N HIS A 159 9.32 -3.55 20.04
CA HIS A 159 8.90 -4.93 19.89
C HIS A 159 7.38 -5.09 20.03
N PHE A 160 6.80 -5.90 19.15
CA PHE A 160 5.37 -6.25 19.21
C PHE A 160 5.11 -7.66 18.71
N LYS A 161 3.93 -8.19 19.01
CA LYS A 161 3.54 -9.56 18.65
C LYS A 161 2.27 -9.56 17.83
N LEU A 162 2.23 -10.41 16.80
CA LEU A 162 1.03 -10.68 16.02
C LEU A 162 0.65 -12.15 16.16
N GLY A 163 -0.55 -12.40 16.67
CA GLY A 163 -1.15 -13.73 16.66
C GLY A 163 -1.97 -13.90 15.38
N LEU A 164 -1.61 -14.87 14.56
CA LEU A 164 -2.26 -15.13 13.28
C LEU A 164 -2.76 -16.56 13.18
N VAL A 165 -3.74 -16.74 12.32
CA VAL A 165 -4.28 -18.04 11.92
C VAL A 165 -3.97 -18.23 10.45
N SER A 166 -3.52 -19.42 10.04
CA SER A 166 -3.19 -19.70 8.66
C SER A 166 -4.42 -19.77 7.77
N ASP A 167 -4.27 -19.26 6.55
CA ASP A 167 -5.25 -19.25 5.47
C ASP A 167 -4.92 -20.31 4.40
N LEU A 168 -5.88 -20.58 3.52
CA LEU A 168 -5.74 -21.50 2.38
C LEU A 168 -4.74 -21.02 1.33
N SER A 169 -4.61 -19.70 1.17
CA SER A 169 -3.81 -19.10 0.11
C SER A 169 -3.34 -17.69 0.46
N VAL A 170 -2.39 -17.21 -0.33
CA VAL A 170 -1.85 -15.84 -0.21
C VAL A 170 -2.90 -14.81 -0.59
N LYS A 171 -3.10 -13.81 0.27
CA LYS A 171 -3.88 -12.60 -0.03
C LYS A 171 -3.02 -11.62 -0.80
N ARG A 172 -3.44 -11.29 -2.03
CA ARG A 172 -2.67 -10.42 -2.95
C ARG A 172 -3.12 -8.96 -2.95
N GLU A 173 -4.19 -8.67 -2.24
CA GLU A 173 -4.78 -7.34 -2.19
C GLU A 173 -4.51 -6.69 -0.84
N LEU A 174 -4.20 -5.39 -0.87
CA LEU A 174 -4.16 -4.58 0.34
C LEU A 174 -5.58 -4.43 0.85
N ASP A 175 -5.82 -4.97 2.03
CA ASP A 175 -7.09 -4.83 2.71
C ASP A 175 -6.96 -3.73 3.77
N ALA A 176 -7.75 -2.68 3.61
CA ALA A 176 -7.77 -1.56 4.56
C ALA A 176 -8.28 -1.99 5.95
N GLU A 177 -9.10 -3.06 6.02
CA GLU A 177 -9.58 -3.61 7.28
C GLU A 177 -8.53 -4.47 7.97
N SER A 178 -7.57 -5.01 7.21
CA SER A 178 -6.45 -5.81 7.71
C SER A 178 -5.21 -4.95 7.92
N CYS A 179 -5.31 -3.95 8.79
CA CYS A 179 -4.21 -3.06 9.14
C CYS A 179 -3.87 -3.15 10.62
N HIS A 180 -2.60 -3.33 10.94
CA HIS A 180 -2.08 -3.28 12.30
C HIS A 180 -1.40 -1.94 12.55
N ASN A 181 -2.09 -1.06 13.27
CA ASN A 181 -1.58 0.25 13.62
C ASN A 181 -0.72 0.16 14.88
N LEU A 182 0.54 0.53 14.75
CA LEU A 182 1.45 0.66 15.89
C LEU A 182 1.23 2.01 16.61
N PRO A 183 1.55 2.10 17.91
CA PRO A 183 1.53 3.38 18.61
C PRO A 183 2.56 4.34 18.00
N ASP A 184 2.39 5.64 18.26
CA ASP A 184 3.38 6.65 17.90
C ASP A 184 4.69 6.37 18.64
N LEU A 185 5.79 6.33 17.92
CA LEU A 185 7.14 6.17 18.44
C LEU A 185 7.82 7.54 18.47
N TYR A 186 8.71 7.73 19.45
CA TYR A 186 9.38 9.01 19.67
C TYR A 186 10.88 8.83 19.56
N LEU A 187 11.51 9.67 18.74
CA LEU A 187 12.95 9.71 18.56
C LEU A 187 13.52 10.86 19.39
N PHE A 188 14.36 10.55 20.37
CA PHE A 188 14.94 11.54 21.29
C PHE A 188 16.38 11.87 20.87
N SER A 189 16.71 13.16 20.81
CA SER A 189 18.10 13.59 20.58
C SER A 189 18.97 13.21 21.76
N ARG A 190 20.18 12.74 21.47
CA ARG A 190 21.21 12.52 22.50
C ARG A 190 21.64 13.87 23.06
N ALA A 191 21.78 13.93 24.37
CA ALA A 191 22.31 15.12 25.05
C ALA A 191 23.81 15.33 24.74
#